data_32d3dc679506a842f2443696ce48e3b6
#
_entry.id   32d3dc679506a842f2443696ce48e3b6
#
_cell.length_a   1.000
_cell.length_b   1.000
_cell.length_c   1.000
_cell.angle_alpha   90.00
_cell.angle_beta   90.00
_cell.angle_gamma   90.00
#
_symmetry.space_group_name_H-M   'P 1'
#
loop_
_entity.id
_entity.type
_entity.pdbx_description
1 polymer ?
#
loop_
_entity_poly.entity_id
_entity_poly.type
_entity_poly.pdbx_seq_one_letter_code
_entity_poly.pdbx_strand_id
1 'polypeptide(L)'
;MKHLFLTTSVLATCLASATQAGVIEERKAKFKENVAILRAIQTQIGKGDFEAIAAGGRSIADWAIKMPDFFPEGSESAGALDAIWIDFDDFQSKAVANKEAALQLEQAARTKDAGQIMAAVQKLSGTCKSCHRSFKSN
;
A
#
# COMPACT_ATOMS: atom_id res chain seq x y z
N MET A 1 -43.88 42.08 5.62
CA MET A 1 -43.47 41.03 4.68
C MET A 1 -41.95 41.00 4.66
N LYS A 2 -41.34 40.20 5.51
CA LYS A 2 -39.88 40.17 5.71
C LYS A 2 -39.48 38.77 6.13
N HIS A 3 -38.42 38.26 5.52
CA HIS A 3 -37.48 37.29 6.03
C HIS A 3 -37.85 35.80 5.95
N LEU A 4 -37.18 35.10 5.06
CA LEU A 4 -36.61 33.78 5.38
C LEU A 4 -35.59 33.39 4.33
N PHE A 5 -34.33 33.71 4.53
CA PHE A 5 -33.21 33.02 3.86
C PHE A 5 -32.04 32.98 4.85
N LEU A 6 -31.87 31.91 5.53
CA LEU A 6 -30.57 31.46 6.10
C LEU A 6 -30.76 30.07 6.70
N THR A 7 -30.35 29.03 6.03
CA THR A 7 -29.82 27.79 6.65
C THR A 7 -29.61 26.70 5.59
N THR A 8 -28.53 26.73 4.89
CA THR A 8 -28.09 25.49 4.14
C THR A 8 -26.59 25.55 3.78
N SER A 9 -25.69 25.66 4.75
CA SER A 9 -24.27 25.67 4.42
C SER A 9 -23.35 24.88 5.36
N VAL A 10 -23.88 24.08 6.31
CA VAL A 10 -23.03 23.41 7.33
C VAL A 10 -22.87 21.91 7.11
N LEU A 11 -23.64 21.30 6.23
CA LEU A 11 -23.66 19.82 6.12
C LEU A 11 -22.59 19.22 5.18
N ALA A 12 -22.03 20.00 4.25
CA ALA A 12 -21.12 19.48 3.23
C ALA A 12 -19.68 19.21 3.73
N THR A 13 -19.22 19.94 4.73
CA THR A 13 -17.84 19.83 5.24
C THR A 13 -17.60 18.60 6.12
N CYS A 14 -18.60 18.09 6.81
CA CYS A 14 -18.45 16.91 7.68
C CYS A 14 -18.34 15.58 6.91
N LEU A 15 -18.94 15.48 5.73
CA LEU A 15 -18.92 14.26 4.93
C LEU A 15 -17.54 14.00 4.27
N ALA A 16 -16.86 15.05 3.82
CA ALA A 16 -15.54 14.94 3.22
C ALA A 16 -14.48 14.46 4.23
N SER A 17 -14.52 14.94 5.46
CA SER A 17 -13.57 14.54 6.50
C SER A 17 -13.72 13.07 6.92
N ALA A 18 -14.93 12.55 6.93
CA ALA A 18 -15.18 11.13 7.28
C ALA A 18 -14.66 10.16 6.20
N THR A 19 -14.74 10.53 4.92
CA THR A 19 -14.23 9.72 3.82
C THR A 19 -12.70 9.68 3.81
N GLN A 20 -12.04 10.79 4.11
CA GLN A 20 -10.57 10.85 4.18
C GLN A 20 -10.00 10.06 5.36
N ALA A 21 -10.64 10.10 6.52
CA ALA A 21 -10.25 9.29 7.67
C ALA A 21 -10.35 7.78 7.35
N GLY A 22 -11.39 7.35 6.65
CA GLY A 22 -11.56 5.96 6.20
C GLY A 22 -10.44 5.50 5.27
N VAL A 23 -10.08 6.31 4.28
CA VAL A 23 -8.98 6.03 3.34
C VAL A 23 -7.63 5.89 4.06
N ILE A 24 -7.36 6.76 5.05
CA ILE A 24 -6.12 6.71 5.84
C ILE A 24 -6.02 5.40 6.63
N GLU A 25 -7.10 5.00 7.30
CA GLU A 25 -7.10 3.76 8.08
C GLU A 25 -7.01 2.52 7.19
N GLU A 26 -7.68 2.52 6.04
CA GLU A 26 -7.64 1.41 5.09
C GLU A 26 -6.21 1.22 4.52
N ARG A 27 -5.54 2.29 4.06
CA ARG A 27 -4.16 2.17 3.58
C ARG A 27 -3.19 1.70 4.65
N LYS A 28 -3.35 2.14 5.91
CA LYS A 28 -2.56 1.65 7.04
C LYS A 28 -2.78 0.15 7.28
N ALA A 29 -4.02 -0.32 7.19
CA ALA A 29 -4.34 -1.73 7.33
C ALA A 29 -3.69 -2.57 6.22
N LYS A 30 -3.72 -2.10 4.97
CA LYS A 30 -3.09 -2.76 3.82
C LYS A 30 -1.57 -2.84 3.95
N PHE A 31 -0.91 -1.80 4.44
CA PHE A 31 0.53 -1.87 4.73
C PHE A 31 0.87 -2.86 5.85
N LYS A 32 0.04 -2.95 6.89
CA LYS A 32 0.20 -3.96 7.95
C LYS A 32 0.03 -5.38 7.42
N GLU A 33 -0.93 -5.59 6.53
CA GLU A 33 -1.16 -6.87 5.85
C GLU A 33 0.07 -7.28 5.03
N ASN A 34 0.65 -6.39 4.22
CA ASN A 34 1.88 -6.65 3.47
C ASN A 34 3.05 -7.07 4.38
N VAL A 35 3.22 -6.41 5.51
CA VAL A 35 4.25 -6.77 6.50
C VAL A 35 3.99 -8.16 7.08
N ALA A 36 2.75 -8.50 7.39
CA ALA A 36 2.38 -9.82 7.89
C ALA A 36 2.67 -10.94 6.87
N ILE A 37 2.33 -10.71 5.59
CA ILE A 37 2.65 -11.62 4.48
C ILE A 37 4.16 -11.88 4.42
N LEU A 38 4.98 -10.84 4.38
CA LEU A 38 6.43 -10.98 4.28
C LEU A 38 7.05 -11.71 5.48
N ARG A 39 6.52 -11.47 6.69
CA ARG A 39 6.97 -12.16 7.91
C ARG A 39 6.63 -13.65 7.94
N ALA A 40 5.55 -14.05 7.29
CA ALA A 40 5.12 -15.44 7.25
C ALA A 40 5.95 -16.31 6.30
N ILE A 41 6.65 -15.73 5.31
CA ILE A 41 7.27 -16.46 4.20
C ILE A 41 8.29 -17.50 4.70
N GLN A 42 9.15 -17.16 5.67
CA GLN A 42 10.14 -18.11 6.18
C GLN A 42 9.47 -19.37 6.77
N THR A 43 8.38 -19.18 7.50
CA THR A 43 7.60 -20.30 8.06
C THR A 43 6.91 -21.10 6.97
N GLN A 44 6.38 -20.43 5.94
CA GLN A 44 5.72 -21.07 4.81
C GLN A 44 6.69 -21.91 3.98
N ILE A 45 7.92 -21.42 3.75
CA ILE A 45 9.00 -22.20 3.11
C ILE A 45 9.26 -23.47 3.91
N GLY A 46 9.43 -23.36 5.24
CA GLY A 46 9.68 -24.52 6.11
C GLY A 46 8.55 -25.55 6.13
N LYS A 47 7.32 -25.13 5.85
CA LYS A 47 6.14 -26.01 5.72
C LYS A 47 5.93 -26.54 4.30
N GLY A 48 6.66 -26.05 3.30
CA GLY A 48 6.39 -26.34 1.90
C GLY A 48 5.12 -25.70 1.34
N ASP A 49 4.61 -24.66 2.01
CA ASP A 49 3.36 -23.96 1.62
C ASP A 49 3.65 -22.87 0.58
N PHE A 50 4.09 -23.30 -0.59
CA PHE A 50 4.47 -22.41 -1.69
C PHE A 50 3.26 -21.70 -2.30
N GLU A 51 2.06 -22.29 -2.22
CA GLU A 51 0.82 -21.65 -2.67
C GLU A 51 0.48 -20.44 -1.82
N ALA A 52 0.64 -20.50 -0.51
CA ALA A 52 0.44 -19.35 0.37
C ALA A 52 1.45 -18.23 0.07
N ILE A 53 2.70 -18.57 -0.28
CA ILE A 53 3.70 -17.57 -0.68
C ILE A 53 3.30 -16.91 -2.00
N ALA A 54 2.86 -17.70 -2.99
CA ALA A 54 2.41 -17.18 -4.28
C ALA A 54 1.18 -16.26 -4.11
N ALA A 55 0.21 -16.68 -3.32
CA ALA A 55 -0.98 -15.88 -3.00
C ALA A 55 -0.61 -14.57 -2.29
N GLY A 56 0.37 -14.62 -1.36
CA GLY A 56 0.90 -13.44 -0.69
C GLY A 56 1.55 -12.46 -1.67
N GLY A 57 2.37 -12.94 -2.60
CA GLY A 57 2.96 -12.14 -3.66
C GLY A 57 1.88 -11.46 -4.52
N ARG A 58 0.85 -12.21 -4.91
CA ARG A 58 -0.29 -11.68 -5.66
C ARG A 58 -1.04 -10.59 -4.87
N SER A 59 -1.34 -10.83 -3.59
CA SER A 59 -2.03 -9.86 -2.74
C SER A 59 -1.26 -8.53 -2.63
N ILE A 60 0.07 -8.59 -2.45
CA ILE A 60 0.92 -7.39 -2.43
C ILE A 60 0.89 -6.67 -3.79
N ALA A 61 0.93 -7.40 -4.91
CA ALA A 61 0.89 -6.81 -6.24
C ALA A 61 -0.46 -6.11 -6.51
N ASP A 62 -1.57 -6.74 -6.14
CA ASP A 62 -2.92 -6.21 -6.32
C ASP A 62 -3.15 -4.96 -5.46
N TRP A 63 -2.56 -4.91 -4.28
CA TRP A 63 -2.54 -3.69 -3.47
C TRP A 63 -1.67 -2.61 -4.10
N ALA A 64 -0.46 -2.93 -4.51
CA ALA A 64 0.49 -1.96 -5.02
C ALA A 64 -0.06 -1.16 -6.21
N ILE A 65 -0.80 -1.79 -7.12
CA ILE A 65 -1.41 -1.08 -8.26
C ILE A 65 -2.55 -0.14 -7.86
N LYS A 66 -3.25 -0.45 -6.77
CA LYS A 66 -4.36 0.35 -6.23
C LYS A 66 -3.88 1.41 -5.24
N MET A 67 -2.69 1.24 -4.68
CA MET A 67 -2.17 2.05 -3.58
C MET A 67 -2.24 3.57 -3.85
N PRO A 68 -1.92 4.09 -5.06
CA PRO A 68 -2.02 5.52 -5.33
C PRO A 68 -3.43 6.10 -5.11
N ASP A 69 -4.48 5.34 -5.38
CA ASP A 69 -5.88 5.77 -5.20
C ASP A 69 -6.23 6.03 -3.72
N PHE A 70 -5.42 5.50 -2.80
CA PHE A 70 -5.57 5.69 -1.35
C PHE A 70 -4.77 6.88 -0.80
N PHE A 71 -4.27 7.74 -1.70
CA PHE A 71 -3.59 8.99 -1.38
C PHE A 71 -4.22 10.18 -2.11
N PRO A 72 -5.56 10.37 -2.04
CA PRO A 72 -6.17 11.58 -2.60
C PRO A 72 -5.67 12.82 -1.87
N GLU A 73 -5.77 13.99 -2.53
CA GLU A 73 -5.49 15.28 -1.89
C GLU A 73 -6.32 15.43 -0.60
N GLY A 74 -5.73 16.00 0.43
CA GLY A 74 -6.37 16.18 1.73
C GLY A 74 -6.35 14.91 2.61
N SER A 75 -5.67 13.83 2.20
CA SER A 75 -5.50 12.62 3.02
C SER A 75 -4.13 12.54 3.71
N GLU A 76 -3.55 13.69 4.05
CA GLU A 76 -2.30 13.78 4.78
C GLU A 76 -2.41 13.08 6.14
N SER A 77 -1.31 12.54 6.62
CA SER A 77 -1.24 11.88 7.92
C SER A 77 0.21 11.88 8.43
N ALA A 78 0.40 11.72 9.72
CA ALA A 78 1.72 11.75 10.34
C ALA A 78 2.74 10.75 9.73
N GLY A 79 2.27 9.69 9.08
CA GLY A 79 3.12 8.69 8.43
C GLY A 79 3.38 8.94 6.94
N ALA A 80 2.80 9.98 6.34
CA ALA A 80 2.92 10.31 4.93
C ALA A 80 3.58 11.69 4.77
N LEU A 81 4.64 11.78 3.96
CA LEU A 81 5.27 13.05 3.64
C LEU A 81 4.51 13.76 2.51
N ASP A 82 4.50 15.08 2.53
CA ASP A 82 3.91 15.92 1.48
C ASP A 82 4.50 15.65 0.09
N ALA A 83 5.71 15.12 0.05
CA ALA A 83 6.38 14.68 -1.18
C ALA A 83 5.54 13.72 -2.03
N ILE A 84 4.60 12.97 -1.42
CA ILE A 84 3.68 12.09 -2.14
C ILE A 84 2.85 12.88 -3.15
N TRP A 85 2.29 14.01 -2.73
CA TRP A 85 1.40 14.85 -3.55
C TRP A 85 2.18 15.83 -4.43
N ILE A 86 3.40 16.21 -4.02
CA ILE A 86 4.30 17.09 -4.79
C ILE A 86 4.88 16.34 -6.00
N ASP A 87 5.25 15.07 -5.83
CA ASP A 87 5.83 14.22 -6.88
C ASP A 87 5.05 12.90 -7.01
N PHE A 88 3.77 13.03 -7.38
CA PHE A 88 2.87 11.92 -7.46
C PHE A 88 3.26 10.91 -8.54
N ASP A 89 3.91 11.35 -9.61
CA ASP A 89 4.40 10.48 -10.68
C ASP A 89 5.52 9.55 -10.18
N ASP A 90 6.48 10.05 -9.37
CA ASP A 90 7.49 9.18 -8.74
C ASP A 90 6.84 8.25 -7.72
N PHE A 91 5.86 8.73 -6.95
CA PHE A 91 5.11 7.87 -6.04
C PHE A 91 4.42 6.70 -6.78
N GLN A 92 3.74 6.97 -7.90
CA GLN A 92 3.15 5.94 -8.76
C GLN A 92 4.21 5.00 -9.33
N SER A 93 5.35 5.53 -9.77
CA SER A 93 6.48 4.71 -10.26
C SER A 93 7.00 3.74 -9.21
N LYS A 94 7.10 4.17 -7.93
CA LYS A 94 7.45 3.28 -6.82
C LYS A 94 6.40 2.21 -6.57
N ALA A 95 5.12 2.53 -6.71
CA ALA A 95 4.02 1.57 -6.62
C ALA A 95 4.12 0.49 -7.72
N VAL A 96 4.40 0.90 -8.96
CA VAL A 96 4.60 -0.03 -10.09
C VAL A 96 5.81 -0.93 -9.83
N ALA A 97 6.94 -0.39 -9.38
CA ALA A 97 8.12 -1.19 -9.05
C ALA A 97 7.84 -2.22 -7.92
N ASN A 98 7.03 -1.85 -6.94
CA ASN A 98 6.61 -2.76 -5.87
C ASN A 98 5.71 -3.88 -6.43
N LYS A 99 4.73 -3.55 -7.29
CA LYS A 99 3.89 -4.55 -7.98
C LYS A 99 4.73 -5.57 -8.74
N GLU A 100 5.69 -5.11 -9.54
CA GLU A 100 6.54 -5.98 -10.35
C GLU A 100 7.38 -6.91 -9.48
N ALA A 101 7.97 -6.41 -8.40
CA ALA A 101 8.74 -7.23 -7.46
C ALA A 101 7.84 -8.26 -6.73
N ALA A 102 6.60 -7.89 -6.40
CA ALA A 102 5.65 -8.81 -5.79
C ALA A 102 5.19 -9.93 -6.75
N LEU A 103 4.99 -9.61 -8.04
CA LEU A 103 4.73 -10.64 -9.06
C LEU A 103 5.93 -11.57 -9.26
N GLN A 104 7.16 -11.08 -9.11
CA GLN A 104 8.35 -11.94 -9.14
C GLN A 104 8.39 -12.90 -7.94
N LEU A 105 7.93 -12.46 -6.75
CA LEU A 105 7.78 -13.36 -5.61
C LEU A 105 6.73 -14.45 -5.88
N GLU A 106 5.60 -14.10 -6.49
CA GLU A 106 4.61 -15.09 -6.92
C GLU A 106 5.22 -16.13 -7.86
N GLN A 107 5.97 -15.68 -8.87
CA GLN A 107 6.62 -16.60 -9.82
C GLN A 107 7.71 -17.46 -9.15
N ALA A 108 8.53 -16.88 -8.29
CA ALA A 108 9.53 -17.61 -7.53
C ALA A 108 8.91 -18.71 -6.65
N ALA A 109 7.77 -18.44 -6.02
CA ALA A 109 7.06 -19.43 -5.21
C ALA A 109 6.62 -20.66 -6.03
N ARG A 110 6.25 -20.46 -7.30
CA ARG A 110 5.87 -21.55 -8.22
C ARG A 110 7.03 -22.50 -8.55
N THR A 111 8.28 -22.04 -8.44
CA THR A 111 9.46 -22.89 -8.64
C THR A 111 9.70 -23.85 -7.46
N LYS A 112 9.11 -23.58 -6.30
CA LYS A 112 9.32 -24.29 -5.03
C LYS A 112 10.79 -24.27 -4.54
N ASP A 113 11.59 -23.35 -5.07
CA ASP A 113 13.01 -23.16 -4.70
C ASP A 113 13.12 -22.07 -3.64
N ALA A 114 13.55 -22.45 -2.43
CA ALA A 114 13.68 -21.52 -1.31
C ALA A 114 14.67 -20.38 -1.59
N GLY A 115 15.75 -20.65 -2.35
CA GLY A 115 16.75 -19.63 -2.70
C GLY A 115 16.18 -18.58 -3.63
N GLN A 116 15.44 -18.98 -4.66
CA GLN A 116 14.75 -18.06 -5.57
C GLN A 116 13.68 -17.24 -4.84
N ILE A 117 12.92 -17.88 -3.95
CA ILE A 117 11.92 -17.19 -3.11
C ILE A 117 12.59 -16.11 -2.26
N MET A 118 13.66 -16.46 -1.56
CA MET A 118 14.36 -15.50 -0.68
C MET A 118 14.99 -14.34 -1.47
N ALA A 119 15.53 -14.59 -2.67
CA ALA A 119 16.02 -13.54 -3.55
C ALA A 119 14.88 -12.59 -3.98
N ALA A 120 13.72 -13.12 -4.32
CA ALA A 120 12.54 -12.32 -4.65
C ALA A 120 12.03 -11.50 -3.44
N VAL A 121 12.04 -12.07 -2.24
CA VAL A 121 11.72 -11.36 -0.98
C VAL A 121 12.67 -10.18 -0.74
N GLN A 122 13.97 -10.38 -0.96
CA GLN A 122 14.96 -9.30 -0.81
C GLN A 122 14.69 -8.17 -1.79
N LYS A 123 14.39 -8.49 -3.06
CA LYS A 123 14.04 -7.51 -4.08
C LYS A 123 12.78 -6.73 -3.72
N LEU A 124 11.71 -7.43 -3.34
CA LEU A 124 10.46 -6.82 -2.91
C LEU A 124 10.66 -5.90 -1.69
N SER A 125 11.39 -6.35 -0.68
CA SER A 125 11.73 -5.54 0.49
C SER A 125 12.56 -4.30 0.11
N GLY A 126 13.38 -4.39 -0.92
CA GLY A 126 14.14 -3.27 -1.48
C GLY A 126 13.23 -2.17 -2.04
N THR A 127 12.14 -2.54 -2.73
CA THR A 127 11.16 -1.56 -3.24
C THR A 127 10.41 -0.85 -2.13
N CYS A 128 10.02 -1.57 -1.06
CA CYS A 128 9.41 -0.98 0.13
C CYS A 128 10.33 0.08 0.76
N LYS A 129 11.61 -0.25 0.94
CA LYS A 129 12.61 0.68 1.50
C LYS A 129 12.83 1.89 0.59
N SER A 130 12.87 1.69 -0.73
CA SER A 130 13.04 2.76 -1.70
C SER A 130 11.90 3.78 -1.62
N CYS A 131 10.64 3.31 -1.62
CA CYS A 131 9.47 4.15 -1.49
C CYS A 131 9.45 4.88 -0.14
N HIS A 132 9.69 4.17 0.96
CA HIS A 132 9.66 4.73 2.31
C HIS A 132 10.70 5.83 2.52
N ARG A 133 11.87 5.76 1.89
CA ARG A 133 12.89 6.84 2.00
C ARG A 133 12.43 8.17 1.42
N SER A 134 11.57 8.14 0.40
CA SER A 134 11.09 9.34 -0.28
C SER A 134 9.78 9.87 0.30
N PHE A 135 8.91 8.99 0.78
CA PHE A 135 7.49 9.28 0.98
C PHE A 135 6.95 8.98 2.37
N LYS A 136 7.74 8.36 3.26
CA LYS A 136 7.31 8.04 4.62
C LYS A 136 8.10 8.84 5.65
N SER A 137 7.40 9.43 6.63
CA SER A 137 8.04 10.01 7.81
C SER A 137 8.65 8.92 8.71
N ASN A 138 9.73 9.24 9.39
CA ASN A 138 10.39 8.37 10.38
C ASN A 138 9.59 8.30 11.67
#